data_3bfbcd4407cfdbca523ed42be9117460
#
_entry.id   3bfbcd4407cfdbca523ed42be9117460
#
_cell.length_a   1.000
_cell.length_b   1.000
_cell.length_c   1.000
_cell.angle_alpha   90.00
_cell.angle_beta   90.00
_cell.angle_gamma   90.00
#
_symmetry.space_group_name_H-M   'P 1'
#
loop_
_entity.id
_entity.type
_entity.pdbx_description
1 polymer ?
#
loop_
_entity_poly.entity_id
_entity_poly.type
_entity_poly.pdbx_seq_one_letter_code
_entity_poly.pdbx_strand_id
1 'polypeptide(L)'
;ESRGLGYVYKRQGIPYSDVEQFYRRMVFNVILINQDDHVKNVSFLMDKNGVWRLSPAYDVTFAYDSSNMWLKAHQMLINGKSSDISYGDLIKCGINMGVSKRKCDAIISYIEDVAKRFSDYMEMAGVREKTCQIMNDIIISNNIRKTGD
;
A
#
# COMPACT_ATOMS: atom_id res chain seq x y z
N GLU A 1 6.71 5.21 14.88
CA GLU A 1 6.71 3.73 14.88
C GLU A 1 5.41 3.21 14.30
N SER A 2 5.51 2.32 13.33
CA SER A 2 4.35 1.63 12.70
C SER A 2 3.50 0.80 13.69
N ARG A 3 3.98 0.62 14.92
CA ARG A 3 3.20 0.05 16.03
C ARG A 3 1.92 0.85 16.32
N GLY A 4 1.88 2.15 16.00
CA GLY A 4 0.76 3.02 16.28
C GLY A 4 -0.52 2.67 15.52
N LEU A 5 -0.45 2.39 14.23
CA LEU A 5 -1.65 2.13 13.42
C LEU A 5 -2.29 0.79 13.75
N GLY A 6 -1.51 -0.29 13.92
CA GLY A 6 -2.02 -1.58 14.36
C GLY A 6 -2.67 -1.56 15.75
N TYR A 7 -2.23 -0.65 16.61
CA TYR A 7 -2.75 -0.48 17.96
C TYR A 7 -4.02 0.39 17.98
N VAL A 8 -4.06 1.42 17.14
CA VAL A 8 -5.20 2.36 17.05
C VAL A 8 -6.46 1.66 16.59
N TYR A 9 -6.42 0.85 15.52
CA TYR A 9 -7.64 0.18 15.05
C TYR A 9 -8.14 -0.92 16.01
N LYS A 10 -7.25 -1.61 16.73
CA LYS A 10 -7.67 -2.59 17.76
C LYS A 10 -8.37 -1.93 18.96
N ARG A 11 -7.95 -0.73 19.35
CA ARG A 11 -8.52 0.01 20.49
C ARG A 11 -9.81 0.76 20.15
N GLN A 12 -9.99 1.22 18.91
CA GLN A 12 -11.11 2.07 18.53
C GLN A 12 -12.31 1.32 17.94
N GLY A 13 -12.26 -0.03 17.90
CA GLY A 13 -13.39 -0.83 17.41
C GLY A 13 -13.69 -0.61 15.93
N ILE A 14 -12.67 -0.28 15.13
CA ILE A 14 -12.85 -0.09 13.68
C ILE A 14 -13.32 -1.40 13.04
N PRO A 15 -14.34 -1.37 12.15
CA PRO A 15 -14.84 -2.57 11.49
C PRO A 15 -13.75 -3.34 10.73
N TYR A 16 -13.86 -4.66 10.72
CA TYR A 16 -12.91 -5.52 10.00
C TYR A 16 -12.78 -5.14 8.52
N SER A 17 -13.88 -4.71 7.88
CA SER A 17 -13.86 -4.22 6.49
C SER A 17 -12.89 -3.05 6.29
N ASP A 18 -12.77 -2.18 7.29
CA ASP A 18 -11.87 -1.03 7.23
C ASP A 18 -10.42 -1.44 7.46
N VAL A 19 -10.17 -2.46 8.31
CA VAL A 19 -8.84 -3.07 8.47
C VAL A 19 -8.39 -3.72 7.16
N GLU A 20 -9.27 -4.48 6.51
CA GLU A 20 -9.00 -5.10 5.21
C GLU A 20 -8.72 -4.03 4.14
N GLN A 21 -9.50 -2.95 4.13
CA GLN A 21 -9.30 -1.84 3.20
C GLN A 21 -7.98 -1.10 3.45
N PHE A 22 -7.58 -0.94 4.72
CA PHE A 22 -6.29 -0.36 5.05
C PHE A 22 -5.14 -1.24 4.59
N TYR A 23 -5.22 -2.56 4.80
CA TYR A 23 -4.27 -3.53 4.27
C TYR A 23 -4.16 -3.45 2.75
N ARG A 24 -5.29 -3.35 2.05
CA ARG A 24 -5.34 -3.20 0.59
C ARG A 24 -4.59 -1.95 0.10
N ARG A 25 -4.76 -0.81 0.79
CA ARG A 25 -4.04 0.43 0.48
C ARG A 25 -2.53 0.28 0.69
N MET A 26 -2.13 -0.38 1.77
CA MET A 26 -0.72 -0.66 2.05
C MET A 26 -0.10 -1.52 0.94
N VAL A 27 -0.75 -2.61 0.54
CA VAL A 27 -0.28 -3.47 -0.57
C VAL A 27 -0.22 -2.68 -1.88
N PHE A 28 -1.22 -1.83 -2.15
CA PHE A 28 -1.24 -0.95 -3.32
C PHE A 28 -0.02 -0.01 -3.34
N ASN A 29 0.27 0.67 -2.22
CA ASN A 29 1.41 1.57 -2.11
C ASN A 29 2.73 0.86 -2.39
N VAL A 30 2.89 -0.37 -1.91
CA VAL A 30 4.11 -1.16 -2.15
C VAL A 30 4.23 -1.56 -3.62
N ILE A 31 3.20 -2.15 -4.20
CA ILE A 31 3.26 -2.70 -5.57
C ILE A 31 3.35 -1.59 -6.62
N LEU A 32 2.61 -0.49 -6.44
CA LEU A 32 2.56 0.63 -7.38
C LEU A 32 3.46 1.82 -7.00
N ILE A 33 4.40 1.58 -6.08
CA ILE A 33 5.48 2.51 -5.73
C ILE A 33 4.96 3.89 -5.30
N ASN A 34 4.03 3.93 -4.38
CA ASN A 34 3.72 5.13 -3.64
C ASN A 34 4.58 5.17 -2.36
N GLN A 35 5.79 5.71 -2.45
CA GLN A 35 6.74 5.77 -1.32
C GLN A 35 6.55 7.01 -0.44
N ASP A 36 5.62 7.90 -0.77
CA ASP A 36 5.17 8.97 0.12
C ASP A 36 4.00 8.52 1.01
N ASP A 37 4.05 7.30 1.47
CA ASP A 37 3.02 6.60 2.24
C ASP A 37 3.07 6.91 3.75
N HIS A 38 3.35 8.15 4.11
CA HIS A 38 3.45 8.58 5.50
C HIS A 38 2.10 8.57 6.24
N VAL A 39 2.16 8.54 7.58
CA VAL A 39 0.98 8.39 8.46
C VAL A 39 -0.08 9.48 8.28
N LYS A 40 0.26 10.66 7.75
CA LYS A 40 -0.68 11.76 7.49
C LYS A 40 -1.58 11.49 6.30
N ASN A 41 -1.24 10.51 5.42
CA ASN A 41 -2.05 10.08 4.28
C ASN A 41 -3.07 9.00 4.67
N VAL A 42 -3.24 8.79 5.99
CA VAL A 42 -4.27 7.92 6.54
C VAL A 42 -5.04 8.68 7.62
N SER A 43 -6.35 8.73 7.52
CA SER A 43 -7.20 9.34 8.52
C SER A 43 -8.44 8.50 8.81
N PHE A 44 -9.07 8.81 9.93
CA PHE A 44 -10.31 8.18 10.37
C PHE A 44 -11.37 9.25 10.58
N LEU A 45 -12.60 8.91 10.27
CA LEU A 45 -13.76 9.77 10.46
C LEU A 45 -14.60 9.19 11.60
N MET A 46 -15.08 10.05 12.47
CA MET A 46 -16.04 9.68 13.52
C MET A 46 -17.40 10.26 13.18
N ASP A 47 -18.42 9.44 13.19
CA ASP A 47 -19.78 9.90 13.02
C ASP A 47 -20.35 10.52 14.32
N LYS A 48 -21.56 11.07 14.25
CA LYS A 48 -22.26 11.68 15.39
C LYS A 48 -22.56 10.71 16.55
N ASN A 49 -22.48 9.39 16.30
CA ASN A 49 -22.71 8.35 17.29
C ASN A 49 -21.39 7.83 17.91
N GLY A 50 -20.25 8.42 17.53
CA GLY A 50 -18.93 8.02 18.01
C GLY A 50 -18.36 6.80 17.29
N VAL A 51 -18.92 6.39 16.15
CA VAL A 51 -18.42 5.27 15.36
C VAL A 51 -17.30 5.72 14.45
N TRP A 52 -16.13 5.11 14.59
CA TRP A 52 -14.97 5.39 13.78
C TRP A 52 -14.91 4.52 12.52
N ARG A 53 -14.59 5.13 11.40
CA ARG A 53 -14.39 4.50 10.09
C ARG A 53 -13.13 5.01 9.44
N LEU A 54 -12.48 4.16 8.64
CA LEU A 54 -11.38 4.59 7.77
C LEU A 54 -11.91 5.61 6.75
N SER A 55 -11.21 6.74 6.60
CA SER A 55 -11.57 7.74 5.58
C SER A 55 -11.47 7.18 4.17
N PRO A 56 -12.12 7.77 3.15
CA PRO A 56 -11.77 7.53 1.76
C PRO A 56 -10.26 7.70 1.53
N ALA A 57 -9.72 6.99 0.54
CA ALA A 57 -8.31 7.15 0.18
C ALA A 57 -8.07 8.54 -0.43
N TYR A 58 -6.95 9.14 -0.09
CA TYR A 58 -6.47 10.41 -0.66
C TYR A 58 -4.96 10.35 -0.77
N ASP A 59 -4.39 11.26 -1.56
CA ASP A 59 -2.96 11.35 -1.83
C ASP A 59 -2.37 10.01 -2.33
N VAL A 60 -3.13 9.37 -3.22
CA VAL A 60 -2.73 8.11 -3.86
C VAL A 60 -2.07 8.44 -5.19
N THR A 61 -0.75 8.28 -5.24
CA THR A 61 0.05 8.67 -6.40
C THR A 61 1.22 7.72 -6.61
N PHE A 62 1.84 7.77 -7.79
CA PHE A 62 3.16 7.21 -7.98
C PHE A 62 4.17 8.20 -7.39
N ALA A 63 4.94 7.79 -6.39
CA ALA A 63 5.91 8.63 -5.68
C ALA A 63 7.22 7.86 -5.49
N TYR A 64 8.18 8.09 -6.39
CA TYR A 64 9.50 7.49 -6.34
C TYR A 64 10.55 8.45 -6.88
N ASP A 65 11.62 8.64 -6.13
CA ASP A 65 12.81 9.36 -6.56
C ASP A 65 14.02 8.84 -5.76
N SER A 66 14.90 8.10 -6.42
CA SER A 66 16.09 7.51 -5.80
C SER A 66 17.08 8.55 -5.27
N SER A 67 17.03 9.79 -5.75
CA SER A 67 17.85 10.90 -5.29
C SER A 67 17.26 11.66 -4.12
N ASN A 68 15.96 11.49 -3.88
CA ASN A 68 15.24 12.18 -2.80
C ASN A 68 15.18 11.30 -1.55
N MET A 69 15.69 11.83 -0.44
CA MET A 69 15.74 11.11 0.84
C MET A 69 14.35 10.62 1.32
N TRP A 70 13.28 11.34 0.97
CA TRP A 70 11.92 11.02 1.41
C TRP A 70 11.18 10.07 0.46
N LEU A 71 11.61 9.98 -0.82
CA LEU A 71 10.93 9.21 -1.86
C LEU A 71 11.75 8.00 -2.36
N LYS A 72 12.87 7.67 -1.73
CA LYS A 72 13.72 6.51 -2.08
C LYS A 72 13.31 5.22 -1.38
N ALA A 73 12.44 5.30 -0.37
CA ALA A 73 11.94 4.18 0.41
C ALA A 73 10.58 4.53 1.01
N HIS A 74 9.81 3.52 1.38
CA HIS A 74 8.52 3.71 2.06
C HIS A 74 8.70 4.46 3.40
N GLN A 75 7.80 5.37 3.69
CA GLN A 75 7.77 6.08 4.98
C GLN A 75 7.15 5.19 6.08
N MET A 76 6.25 4.29 5.73
CA MET A 76 5.71 3.28 6.65
C MET A 76 6.58 2.02 6.64
N LEU A 77 6.79 1.45 7.84
CA LEU A 77 7.48 0.18 7.97
C LEU A 77 6.51 -1.00 7.78
N ILE A 78 6.85 -1.89 6.87
CA ILE A 78 6.12 -3.13 6.62
C ILE A 78 6.99 -4.29 7.08
N ASN A 79 6.56 -5.00 8.10
CA ASN A 79 7.35 -6.03 8.77
C ASN A 79 8.75 -5.52 9.20
N GLY A 80 8.84 -4.23 9.60
CA GLY A 80 10.10 -3.61 10.02
C GLY A 80 10.99 -3.12 8.86
N LYS A 81 10.55 -3.20 7.62
CA LYS A 81 11.30 -2.79 6.42
C LYS A 81 10.66 -1.57 5.77
N SER A 82 11.48 -0.68 5.22
CA SER A 82 11.07 0.46 4.37
C SER A 82 11.41 0.26 2.89
N SER A 83 12.22 -0.76 2.56
CA SER A 83 12.60 -1.14 1.20
C SER A 83 12.71 -2.67 1.09
N ASP A 84 12.84 -3.17 -0.12
CA ASP A 84 12.96 -4.61 -0.40
C ASP A 84 11.88 -5.44 0.28
N ILE A 85 10.64 -4.93 0.21
CA ILE A 85 9.48 -5.55 0.82
C ILE A 85 9.08 -6.74 -0.03
N SER A 86 9.13 -7.94 0.56
CA SER A 86 8.77 -9.18 -0.11
C SER A 86 7.28 -9.53 0.05
N TYR A 87 6.82 -10.48 -0.75
CA TYR A 87 5.51 -11.11 -0.59
C TYR A 87 5.30 -11.65 0.83
N GLY A 88 6.33 -12.32 1.40
CA GLY A 88 6.27 -12.83 2.78
C GLY A 88 6.11 -11.73 3.82
N ASP A 89 6.76 -10.56 3.62
CA ASP A 89 6.60 -9.41 4.51
C ASP A 89 5.16 -8.87 4.48
N LEU A 90 4.55 -8.78 3.30
CA LEU A 90 3.15 -8.35 3.15
C LEU A 90 2.19 -9.33 3.83
N ILE A 91 2.36 -10.64 3.62
CA ILE A 91 1.55 -11.67 4.28
C ILE A 91 1.66 -11.56 5.80
N LYS A 92 2.88 -11.48 6.33
CA LYS A 92 3.12 -11.38 7.77
C LYS A 92 2.50 -10.13 8.37
N CYS A 93 2.61 -8.99 7.67
CA CYS A 93 1.99 -7.75 8.10
C CYS A 93 0.46 -7.88 8.13
N GLY A 94 -0.16 -8.44 7.09
CA GLY A 94 -1.61 -8.65 7.03
C GLY A 94 -2.12 -9.57 8.16
N ILE A 95 -1.42 -10.68 8.44
CA ILE A 95 -1.76 -11.58 9.54
C ILE A 95 -1.68 -10.83 10.88
N ASN A 96 -0.65 -10.03 11.10
CA ASN A 96 -0.51 -9.21 12.31
C ASN A 96 -1.63 -8.16 12.45
N MET A 97 -2.19 -7.70 11.33
CA MET A 97 -3.36 -6.84 11.30
C MET A 97 -4.68 -7.58 11.55
N GLY A 98 -4.67 -8.93 11.58
CA GLY A 98 -5.87 -9.75 11.74
C GLY A 98 -6.54 -10.15 10.42
N VAL A 99 -5.89 -9.92 9.29
CA VAL A 99 -6.36 -10.37 7.97
C VAL A 99 -5.89 -11.80 7.74
N SER A 100 -6.80 -12.70 7.33
CA SER A 100 -6.43 -14.10 7.08
C SER A 100 -5.44 -14.22 5.92
N LYS A 101 -4.56 -15.22 5.96
CA LYS A 101 -3.58 -15.48 4.89
C LYS A 101 -4.27 -15.55 3.52
N ARG A 102 -5.36 -16.32 3.40
CA ARG A 102 -6.13 -16.44 2.15
C ARG A 102 -6.61 -15.09 1.62
N LYS A 103 -7.04 -14.18 2.50
CA LYS A 103 -7.49 -12.85 2.12
C LYS A 103 -6.30 -11.97 1.71
N CYS A 104 -5.18 -12.08 2.42
CA CYS A 104 -3.93 -11.39 2.03
C CYS A 104 -3.49 -11.80 0.63
N ASP A 105 -3.43 -13.11 0.35
CA ASP A 105 -3.11 -13.66 -0.97
C ASP A 105 -4.03 -13.10 -2.06
N ALA A 106 -5.34 -13.10 -1.82
CA ALA A 106 -6.32 -12.60 -2.78
C ALA A 106 -6.15 -11.10 -3.07
N ILE A 107 -5.87 -10.29 -2.04
CA ILE A 107 -5.63 -8.85 -2.17
C ILE A 107 -4.35 -8.58 -2.95
N ILE A 108 -3.26 -9.26 -2.61
CA ILE A 108 -1.96 -9.10 -3.28
C ILE A 108 -2.12 -9.48 -4.76
N SER A 109 -2.66 -10.66 -5.07
CA SER A 109 -2.84 -11.13 -6.44
C SER A 109 -3.72 -10.19 -7.27
N TYR A 110 -4.80 -9.66 -6.68
CA TYR A 110 -5.66 -8.69 -7.36
C TYR A 110 -4.89 -7.40 -7.72
N ILE A 111 -4.07 -6.88 -6.79
CA ILE A 111 -3.31 -5.66 -7.02
C ILE A 111 -2.17 -5.91 -8.02
N GLU A 112 -1.51 -7.07 -7.98
CA GLU A 112 -0.54 -7.47 -9.01
C GLU A 112 -1.18 -7.52 -10.41
N ASP A 113 -2.40 -8.03 -10.53
CA ASP A 113 -3.11 -8.06 -11.81
C ASP A 113 -3.53 -6.67 -12.30
N VAL A 114 -3.89 -5.77 -11.39
CA VAL A 114 -4.11 -4.35 -11.73
C VAL A 114 -2.81 -3.69 -12.18
N ALA A 115 -1.70 -3.95 -11.50
CA ALA A 115 -0.38 -3.39 -11.83
C ALA A 115 0.09 -3.80 -13.23
N LYS A 116 -0.23 -5.01 -13.70
CA LYS A 116 0.07 -5.46 -15.07
C LYS A 116 -0.59 -4.60 -16.15
N ARG A 117 -1.70 -3.93 -15.82
CA ARG A 117 -2.45 -3.04 -16.71
C ARG A 117 -2.19 -1.57 -16.41
N PHE A 118 -1.11 -1.26 -15.70
CA PHE A 118 -0.78 0.11 -15.28
C PHE A 118 -0.67 1.05 -16.49
N SER A 119 -0.02 0.60 -17.57
CA SER A 119 0.13 1.39 -18.79
C SER A 119 -1.21 1.79 -19.41
N ASP A 120 -2.20 0.88 -19.43
CA ASP A 120 -3.53 1.16 -19.98
C ASP A 120 -4.22 2.30 -19.18
N TYR A 121 -4.13 2.25 -17.85
CA TYR A 121 -4.70 3.29 -16.99
C TYR A 121 -4.01 4.63 -17.17
N MET A 122 -2.69 4.63 -17.34
CA MET A 122 -1.92 5.85 -17.56
C MET A 122 -2.25 6.50 -18.91
N GLU A 123 -2.42 5.69 -19.96
CA GLU A 123 -2.85 6.15 -21.27
C GLU A 123 -4.26 6.77 -21.20
N MET A 124 -5.21 6.07 -20.56
CA MET A 124 -6.56 6.60 -20.32
C MET A 124 -6.57 7.93 -19.55
N ALA A 125 -5.61 8.11 -18.64
CA ALA A 125 -5.43 9.36 -17.88
C ALA A 125 -4.70 10.46 -18.67
N GLY A 126 -4.29 10.21 -19.92
CA GLY A 126 -3.59 11.17 -20.76
C GLY A 126 -2.15 11.45 -20.35
N VAL A 127 -1.51 10.51 -19.65
CA VAL A 127 -0.10 10.64 -19.28
C VAL A 127 0.78 10.42 -20.51
N ARG A 128 1.84 11.22 -20.65
CA ARG A 128 2.75 11.13 -21.78
C ARG A 128 3.43 9.76 -21.84
N GLU A 129 3.50 9.15 -23.02
CA GLU A 129 4.05 7.81 -23.27
C GLU A 129 5.42 7.58 -22.59
N LYS A 130 6.36 8.54 -22.77
CA LYS A 130 7.68 8.45 -22.15
C LYS A 130 7.61 8.36 -20.61
N THR A 131 6.70 9.08 -20.00
CA THR A 131 6.47 9.04 -18.55
C THR A 131 5.88 7.71 -18.15
N CYS A 132 4.89 7.21 -18.89
CA CYS A 132 4.28 5.88 -18.67
C CYS A 132 5.35 4.78 -18.71
N GLN A 133 6.23 4.81 -19.69
CA GLN A 133 7.29 3.82 -19.84
C GLN A 133 8.23 3.80 -18.62
N ILE A 134 8.70 4.98 -18.20
CA ILE A 134 9.59 5.09 -17.03
C ILE A 134 8.92 4.54 -15.76
N MET A 135 7.67 4.93 -15.51
CA MET A 135 6.94 4.48 -14.32
C MET A 135 6.68 2.97 -14.36
N ASN A 136 6.29 2.45 -15.52
CA ASN A 136 6.04 1.02 -15.72
C ASN A 136 7.31 0.19 -15.50
N ASP A 137 8.46 0.63 -16.01
CA ASP A 137 9.75 -0.05 -15.81
C ASP A 137 10.13 -0.12 -14.32
N ILE A 138 9.87 0.95 -13.56
CA ILE A 138 10.10 0.99 -12.12
C ILE A 138 9.16 -0.01 -11.40
N ILE A 139 7.86 -0.03 -11.75
CA ILE A 139 6.89 -0.94 -11.15
C ILE A 139 7.26 -2.40 -11.45
N ILE A 140 7.64 -2.72 -12.69
CA ILE A 140 8.06 -4.07 -13.08
C ILE A 140 9.33 -4.48 -12.33
N SER A 141 10.28 -3.55 -12.12
CA SER A 141 11.51 -3.84 -11.39
C SER A 141 11.26 -4.14 -9.90
N ASN A 142 10.18 -3.60 -9.34
CA ASN A 142 9.76 -3.81 -7.94
C ASN A 142 8.94 -5.09 -7.78
N ASN A 143 9.47 -6.22 -8.23
CA ASN A 143 8.79 -7.49 -8.09
C ASN A 143 8.93 -8.03 -6.65
N ILE A 144 7.87 -8.02 -5.88
CA ILE A 144 7.81 -8.51 -4.50
C ILE A 144 8.06 -10.02 -4.36
N ARG A 145 8.04 -10.79 -5.46
CA ARG A 145 8.27 -12.24 -5.49
C ARG A 145 9.70 -12.63 -5.91
N LYS A 146 10.61 -11.65 -6.10
CA LYS A 146 12.00 -11.93 -6.52
C LYS A 146 12.88 -12.53 -5.43
N THR A 147 12.57 -12.29 -4.17
CA THR A 147 13.27 -12.90 -3.05
C THR A 147 12.58 -14.23 -2.76
N GLY A 148 13.22 -15.34 -3.13
CA GLY A 148 12.74 -16.66 -2.80
C GLY A 148 12.60 -16.79 -1.29
N ASP A 149 11.39 -17.00 -0.84
CA ASP A 149 11.04 -17.57 0.47
C ASP A 149 10.91 -19.08 0.32
#